data_2b88c1c423d3db9d5cafb1dec260e43b
#
_entry.id   2b88c1c423d3db9d5cafb1dec260e43b
#
_cell.length_a   1.000
_cell.length_b   1.000
_cell.length_c   1.000
_cell.angle_alpha   90.00
_cell.angle_beta   90.00
_cell.angle_gamma   90.00
#
_symmetry.space_group_name_H-M   'P 1'
#
loop_
_entity.id
_entity.type
_entity.pdbx_description
1 polymer ?
#
loop_
_entity_poly.entity_id
_entity_poly.type
_entity_poly.pdbx_seq_one_letter_code
_entity_poly.pdbx_strand_id
1 'polypeptide(L)'
;MAARLSFMALSIVVFLGAPLCAQKSKTPTMEEILQRQEANLNHYDTRVPSVFCDEHVISQIVESGQPDENTITDSVFRLKRIPSADQTTTTLVELREIKSVNGKPPTKQHMEGPTLLSGAFEGGLAVVSLNQTACMSYTLQRINKKRPDEPYVVRFSTVLTPQNTEDCLLQENSKGRVFIDPASMQITHLELTTPHHVIIPAISYVAPVIGKRELTVDYAPVLLGGETFWMPSTISMHNTNDSGTFHMTAWLFRATYRNYHKMEVTTRILPGGDAPVQ
;
A
#
# COMPACT_ATOMS: atom_id res chain seq x y z
N MET A 1 17.03 -84.42 12.10
CA MET A 1 16.84 -83.20 12.93
C MET A 1 17.93 -82.22 12.59
N ALA A 2 17.63 -81.19 11.79
CA ALA A 2 18.61 -80.19 11.35
C ALA A 2 18.12 -78.79 11.85
N ALA A 3 18.86 -78.23 12.77
CA ALA A 3 18.60 -76.91 13.37
C ALA A 3 19.10 -75.81 12.39
N ARG A 4 18.20 -74.95 11.94
CA ARG A 4 18.54 -73.76 11.15
C ARG A 4 18.80 -72.60 12.13
N LEU A 5 20.02 -72.06 12.18
CA LEU A 5 20.37 -70.79 12.82
C LEU A 5 20.04 -69.66 11.81
N SER A 6 19.11 -68.79 12.23
CA SER A 6 18.86 -67.52 11.51
C SER A 6 19.77 -66.44 12.10
N PHE A 7 20.66 -65.90 11.30
CA PHE A 7 21.44 -64.72 11.58
C PHE A 7 20.61 -63.49 11.32
N MET A 8 20.31 -62.74 12.39
CA MET A 8 19.62 -61.43 12.31
C MET A 8 20.69 -60.34 12.13
N ALA A 9 20.80 -59.76 10.96
CA ALA A 9 21.72 -58.69 10.65
C ALA A 9 21.10 -57.35 11.17
N LEU A 10 21.74 -56.78 12.20
CA LEU A 10 21.37 -55.47 12.79
C LEU A 10 22.02 -54.37 11.95
N SER A 11 21.24 -53.71 11.08
CA SER A 11 21.70 -52.56 10.27
C SER A 11 21.69 -51.31 11.17
N ILE A 12 22.87 -50.84 11.57
CA ILE A 12 23.06 -49.55 12.27
C ILE A 12 23.00 -48.43 11.20
N VAL A 13 21.89 -47.67 11.15
CA VAL A 13 21.79 -46.45 10.36
C VAL A 13 22.46 -45.31 11.12
N VAL A 14 23.67 -44.95 10.70
CA VAL A 14 24.39 -43.78 11.23
C VAL A 14 23.78 -42.53 10.55
N PHE A 15 22.95 -41.81 11.28
CA PHE A 15 22.52 -40.45 10.88
C PHE A 15 23.72 -39.50 11.01
N LEU A 16 24.38 -39.23 9.90
CA LEU A 16 25.32 -38.12 9.78
C LEU A 16 24.51 -36.81 9.80
N GLY A 17 24.30 -36.25 10.97
CA GLY A 17 23.76 -34.92 11.17
C GLY A 17 24.73 -33.91 10.57
N ALA A 18 24.44 -33.43 9.34
CA ALA A 18 25.11 -32.27 8.79
C ALA A 18 24.87 -31.07 9.71
N PRO A 19 25.91 -30.36 10.16
CA PRO A 19 25.69 -29.13 10.93
C PRO A 19 24.98 -28.14 10.00
N LEU A 20 23.74 -27.76 10.32
CA LEU A 20 23.11 -26.58 9.76
C LEU A 20 24.00 -25.39 10.16
N CYS A 21 24.94 -25.02 9.30
CA CYS A 21 25.62 -23.74 9.38
C CYS A 21 24.52 -22.67 9.27
N ALA A 22 24.12 -22.11 10.40
CA ALA A 22 23.32 -20.90 10.45
C ALA A 22 24.11 -19.82 9.68
N GLN A 23 23.83 -19.66 8.39
CA GLN A 23 24.36 -18.57 7.59
C GLN A 23 23.94 -17.30 8.29
N LYS A 24 24.89 -16.60 8.94
CA LYS A 24 24.65 -15.23 9.43
C LYS A 24 24.11 -14.43 8.26
N SER A 25 22.84 -14.11 8.27
CA SER A 25 22.22 -13.32 7.23
C SER A 25 22.98 -11.99 7.15
N LYS A 26 23.63 -11.76 6.02
CA LYS A 26 24.36 -10.52 5.75
C LYS A 26 23.31 -9.42 5.72
N THR A 27 23.52 -8.35 6.47
CA THR A 27 22.72 -7.14 6.41
C THR A 27 22.65 -6.65 4.95
N PRO A 28 21.45 -6.45 4.37
CA PRO A 28 21.32 -6.02 2.99
C PRO A 28 21.87 -4.60 2.81
N THR A 29 22.44 -4.33 1.64
CA THR A 29 22.81 -2.98 1.21
C THR A 29 21.55 -2.21 0.76
N MET A 30 21.67 -0.89 0.62
CA MET A 30 20.58 -0.08 0.06
C MET A 30 20.21 -0.53 -1.35
N GLU A 31 21.20 -0.82 -2.17
CA GLU A 31 21.00 -1.30 -3.54
C GLU A 31 20.24 -2.63 -3.58
N GLU A 32 20.63 -3.60 -2.74
CA GLU A 32 19.93 -4.88 -2.61
C GLU A 32 18.46 -4.70 -2.16
N ILE A 33 18.20 -3.72 -1.29
CA ILE A 33 16.84 -3.35 -0.88
C ILE A 33 16.05 -2.77 -2.06
N LEU A 34 16.60 -1.79 -2.77
CA LEU A 34 15.92 -1.15 -3.92
C LEU A 34 15.61 -2.16 -5.03
N GLN A 35 16.55 -3.06 -5.35
CA GLN A 35 16.34 -4.13 -6.32
C GLN A 35 15.20 -5.07 -5.88
N ARG A 36 15.14 -5.40 -4.59
CA ARG A 36 14.08 -6.26 -4.07
C ARG A 36 12.72 -5.56 -4.09
N GLN A 37 12.67 -4.27 -3.73
CA GLN A 37 11.43 -3.50 -3.78
C GLN A 37 10.93 -3.32 -5.22
N GLU A 38 11.81 -3.08 -6.18
CA GLU A 38 11.45 -3.05 -7.61
C GLU A 38 10.85 -4.38 -8.06
N ALA A 39 11.44 -5.51 -7.66
CA ALA A 39 10.90 -6.83 -7.97
C ALA A 39 9.51 -7.06 -7.33
N ASN A 40 9.32 -6.60 -6.07
CA ASN A 40 8.04 -6.68 -5.38
C ASN A 40 6.97 -5.82 -6.06
N LEU A 41 7.32 -4.60 -6.49
CA LEU A 41 6.43 -3.70 -7.23
C LEU A 41 6.02 -4.31 -8.56
N ASN A 42 6.98 -4.78 -9.36
CA ASN A 42 6.72 -5.45 -10.63
C ASN A 42 5.83 -6.71 -10.47
N HIS A 43 6.04 -7.46 -9.38
CA HIS A 43 5.20 -8.60 -9.04
C HIS A 43 3.76 -8.15 -8.73
N TYR A 44 3.59 -7.11 -7.91
CA TYR A 44 2.28 -6.52 -7.61
C TYR A 44 1.59 -6.04 -8.89
N ASP A 45 2.26 -5.23 -9.69
CA ASP A 45 1.70 -4.63 -10.90
C ASP A 45 1.28 -5.66 -11.96
N THR A 46 2.01 -6.78 -12.04
CA THR A 46 1.73 -7.80 -13.05
C THR A 46 0.83 -8.93 -12.58
N ARG A 47 0.84 -9.25 -11.27
CA ARG A 47 0.23 -10.48 -10.74
C ARG A 47 -0.96 -10.26 -9.82
N VAL A 48 -1.10 -9.08 -9.16
CA VAL A 48 -2.27 -8.86 -8.32
C VAL A 48 -3.55 -9.00 -9.16
N PRO A 49 -4.48 -9.90 -8.79
CA PRO A 49 -5.71 -10.05 -9.55
C PRO A 49 -6.65 -8.86 -9.33
N SER A 50 -7.71 -8.75 -10.13
CA SER A 50 -8.82 -7.87 -9.75
C SER A 50 -9.39 -8.34 -8.41
N VAL A 51 -9.58 -7.41 -7.48
CA VAL A 51 -10.04 -7.69 -6.11
C VAL A 51 -11.16 -6.76 -5.69
N PHE A 52 -11.91 -7.18 -4.68
CA PHE A 52 -12.80 -6.30 -3.92
C PHE A 52 -12.59 -6.53 -2.42
N CYS A 53 -12.91 -5.51 -1.62
CA CYS A 53 -12.85 -5.56 -0.17
C CYS A 53 -13.84 -4.59 0.44
N ASP A 54 -14.09 -4.74 1.75
CA ASP A 54 -14.84 -3.76 2.53
C ASP A 54 -13.93 -2.56 2.83
N GLU A 55 -14.42 -1.36 2.55
CA GLU A 55 -13.77 -0.10 2.86
C GLU A 55 -14.64 0.68 3.86
N HIS A 56 -14.03 1.09 4.97
CA HIS A 56 -14.63 1.97 5.96
C HIS A 56 -13.81 3.24 6.07
N VAL A 57 -14.39 4.38 5.76
CA VAL A 57 -13.74 5.69 5.72
C VAL A 57 -14.32 6.59 6.79
N ILE A 58 -13.43 7.23 7.54
CA ILE A 58 -13.75 8.36 8.43
C ILE A 58 -13.05 9.59 7.85
N SER A 59 -13.82 10.63 7.53
CA SER A 59 -13.33 11.90 7.00
C SER A 59 -13.79 13.03 7.92
N GLN A 60 -12.86 13.88 8.39
CA GLN A 60 -13.14 14.88 9.41
C GLN A 60 -12.46 16.22 9.11
N ILE A 61 -13.12 17.31 9.46
CA ILE A 61 -12.48 18.60 9.72
C ILE A 61 -12.42 18.78 11.24
N VAL A 62 -11.28 19.22 11.73
CA VAL A 62 -11.04 19.53 13.14
C VAL A 62 -10.61 20.99 13.24
N GLU A 63 -11.39 21.80 13.94
CA GLU A 63 -11.06 23.20 14.23
C GLU A 63 -10.75 23.38 15.71
N SER A 64 -9.61 24.02 16.00
CA SER A 64 -9.15 24.28 17.38
C SER A 64 -9.16 23.04 18.28
N GLY A 65 -8.87 21.85 17.70
CA GLY A 65 -8.85 20.57 18.40
C GLY A 65 -10.21 19.92 18.64
N GLN A 66 -11.29 20.49 18.12
CA GLN A 66 -12.64 19.93 18.19
C GLN A 66 -13.11 19.49 16.80
N PRO A 67 -13.73 18.31 16.65
CA PRO A 67 -14.36 17.91 15.39
C PRO A 67 -15.48 18.88 15.01
N ASP A 68 -15.38 19.50 13.84
CA ASP A 68 -16.39 20.38 13.25
C ASP A 68 -17.30 19.59 12.30
N GLU A 69 -16.69 18.90 11.34
CA GLU A 69 -17.41 18.01 10.42
C GLU A 69 -16.88 16.58 10.51
N ASN A 70 -17.78 15.63 10.37
CA ASN A 70 -17.45 14.21 10.36
C ASN A 70 -18.37 13.45 9.40
N THR A 71 -17.75 12.69 8.50
CA THR A 71 -18.46 11.80 7.57
C THR A 71 -17.89 10.40 7.66
N ILE A 72 -18.77 9.42 7.83
CA ILE A 72 -18.43 8.00 7.83
C ILE A 72 -19.03 7.39 6.57
N THR A 73 -18.19 6.79 5.74
CA THR A 73 -18.60 6.15 4.49
C THR A 73 -18.21 4.67 4.51
N ASP A 74 -19.19 3.79 4.29
CA ASP A 74 -18.94 2.37 4.07
C ASP A 74 -19.15 2.05 2.60
N SER A 75 -18.19 1.37 1.99
CA SER A 75 -18.21 1.02 0.58
C SER A 75 -17.63 -0.37 0.31
N VAL A 76 -17.94 -0.91 -0.87
CA VAL A 76 -17.15 -1.97 -1.47
C VAL A 76 -16.12 -1.31 -2.37
N PHE A 77 -14.88 -1.38 -1.97
CA PHE A 77 -13.74 -0.96 -2.78
C PHE A 77 -13.38 -2.07 -3.77
N ARG A 78 -13.11 -1.69 -5.02
CA ARG A 78 -12.68 -2.60 -6.08
C ARG A 78 -11.42 -2.07 -6.73
N LEU A 79 -10.43 -2.93 -6.84
CA LEU A 79 -9.25 -2.71 -7.65
C LEU A 79 -9.36 -3.60 -8.89
N LYS A 80 -9.65 -3.00 -10.04
CA LYS A 80 -9.83 -3.74 -11.30
C LYS A 80 -8.61 -3.61 -12.18
N ARG A 81 -8.15 -4.75 -12.67
CA ARG A 81 -7.16 -4.81 -13.74
C ARG A 81 -7.87 -4.64 -15.08
N ILE A 82 -7.57 -3.56 -15.78
CA ILE A 82 -8.18 -3.20 -17.07
C ILE A 82 -7.09 -3.23 -18.13
N PRO A 83 -7.29 -3.96 -19.25
CA PRO A 83 -6.38 -3.90 -20.38
C PRO A 83 -6.29 -2.48 -20.95
N SER A 84 -5.08 -2.07 -21.36
CA SER A 84 -4.88 -0.86 -22.15
C SER A 84 -5.61 -0.97 -23.50
N ALA A 85 -5.81 0.16 -24.18
CA ALA A 85 -6.51 0.19 -25.47
C ALA A 85 -5.86 -0.72 -26.54
N ASP A 86 -4.54 -0.87 -26.50
CA ASP A 86 -3.75 -1.73 -27.37
C ASP A 86 -3.60 -3.18 -26.86
N GLN A 87 -4.19 -3.49 -25.69
CA GLN A 87 -4.13 -4.79 -25.02
C GLN A 87 -2.71 -5.30 -24.69
N THR A 88 -1.71 -4.44 -24.78
CA THR A 88 -0.31 -4.82 -24.50
C THR A 88 0.03 -4.75 -23.03
N THR A 89 -0.64 -3.88 -22.29
CA THR A 89 -0.46 -3.66 -20.85
C THR A 89 -1.80 -3.70 -20.11
N THR A 90 -1.73 -3.72 -18.79
CA THR A 90 -2.92 -3.58 -17.94
C THR A 90 -2.66 -2.53 -16.89
N THR A 91 -3.69 -1.77 -16.53
CA THR A 91 -3.67 -0.82 -15.43
C THR A 91 -4.62 -1.25 -14.33
N LEU A 92 -4.30 -0.90 -13.09
CA LEU A 92 -5.18 -1.08 -11.96
C LEU A 92 -6.05 0.18 -11.81
N VAL A 93 -7.35 0.01 -11.62
CA VAL A 93 -8.30 1.11 -11.50
C VAL A 93 -9.10 0.94 -10.22
N GLU A 94 -9.08 1.97 -9.39
CA GLU A 94 -9.87 2.04 -8.15
C GLU A 94 -11.33 2.41 -8.47
N LEU A 95 -12.26 1.62 -7.95
CA LEU A 95 -13.70 1.86 -8.05
C LEU A 95 -14.34 1.66 -6.67
N ARG A 96 -15.33 2.48 -6.35
CA ARG A 96 -16.07 2.39 -5.10
C ARG A 96 -17.56 2.26 -5.36
N GLU A 97 -18.19 1.34 -4.67
CA GLU A 97 -19.64 1.22 -4.57
C GLU A 97 -20.04 1.59 -3.15
N ILE A 98 -20.53 2.82 -2.98
CA ILE A 98 -20.92 3.33 -1.67
C ILE A 98 -22.16 2.58 -1.19
N LYS A 99 -22.10 2.07 0.03
CA LYS A 99 -23.20 1.34 0.70
C LYS A 99 -23.94 2.22 1.69
N SER A 100 -23.20 3.03 2.45
CA SER A 100 -23.80 3.98 3.40
C SER A 100 -22.93 5.22 3.57
N VAL A 101 -23.60 6.33 3.91
CA VAL A 101 -22.98 7.57 4.37
C VAL A 101 -23.65 7.95 5.71
N ASN A 102 -22.87 8.04 6.78
CA ASN A 102 -23.36 8.24 8.14
C ASN A 102 -24.50 7.27 8.52
N GLY A 103 -24.36 5.98 8.11
CA GLY A 103 -25.31 4.92 8.39
C GLY A 103 -26.61 4.98 7.56
N LYS A 104 -26.71 5.88 6.58
CA LYS A 104 -27.89 6.01 5.71
C LYS A 104 -27.53 5.58 4.28
N PRO A 105 -28.50 5.14 3.45
CA PRO A 105 -28.28 4.90 2.05
C PRO A 105 -27.68 6.13 1.35
N PRO A 106 -26.72 5.95 0.42
CA PRO A 106 -26.07 7.06 -0.25
C PRO A 106 -27.04 7.81 -1.18
N THR A 107 -26.95 9.13 -1.22
CA THR A 107 -27.67 9.97 -2.20
C THR A 107 -26.93 10.05 -3.53
N LYS A 108 -25.61 9.80 -3.50
CA LYS A 108 -24.71 9.83 -4.65
C LYS A 108 -23.73 8.65 -4.57
N GLN A 109 -23.29 8.17 -5.73
CA GLN A 109 -22.30 7.07 -5.83
C GLN A 109 -20.87 7.61 -5.95
N HIS A 110 -20.48 8.51 -5.05
CA HIS A 110 -19.10 8.98 -4.90
C HIS A 110 -18.78 9.10 -3.41
N MET A 111 -17.49 9.04 -3.08
CA MET A 111 -17.05 9.21 -1.70
C MET A 111 -17.41 10.62 -1.22
N GLU A 112 -18.02 10.71 -0.05
CA GLU A 112 -18.40 11.97 0.58
C GLU A 112 -17.55 12.23 1.82
N GLY A 113 -17.47 13.50 2.20
CA GLY A 113 -16.80 13.95 3.40
C GLY A 113 -15.94 15.19 3.18
N PRO A 114 -15.57 15.87 4.26
CA PRO A 114 -14.78 17.10 4.20
C PRO A 114 -13.36 16.90 3.68
N THR A 115 -12.82 15.68 3.84
CA THR A 115 -11.50 15.30 3.33
C THR A 115 -11.62 14.00 2.54
N LEU A 116 -11.20 14.05 1.29
CA LEU A 116 -11.21 12.90 0.38
C LEU A 116 -9.77 12.54 -0.03
N LEU A 117 -9.51 11.25 -0.12
CA LEU A 117 -8.24 10.71 -0.61
C LEU A 117 -8.50 9.61 -1.64
N SER A 118 -7.93 9.76 -2.83
CA SER A 118 -7.97 8.78 -3.92
C SER A 118 -6.57 8.54 -4.47
N GLY A 119 -6.36 7.39 -5.11
CA GLY A 119 -5.08 7.02 -5.71
C GLY A 119 -3.97 6.62 -4.73
N ALA A 120 -4.20 6.70 -3.41
CA ALA A 120 -3.20 6.34 -2.40
C ALA A 120 -3.06 4.83 -2.20
N PHE A 121 -4.01 4.05 -2.70
CA PHE A 121 -4.03 2.60 -2.54
C PHE A 121 -2.84 1.93 -3.27
N GLU A 122 -2.53 2.37 -4.48
CA GLU A 122 -1.43 1.81 -5.29
C GLU A 122 -0.10 2.53 -5.09
N GLY A 123 -0.13 3.85 -4.89
CA GLY A 123 1.06 4.71 -4.95
C GLY A 123 2.11 4.45 -3.87
N GLY A 124 1.72 3.85 -2.74
CA GLY A 124 2.61 3.71 -1.59
C GLY A 124 3.80 2.76 -1.82
N LEU A 125 3.63 1.69 -2.58
CA LEU A 125 4.70 0.71 -2.84
C LEU A 125 5.78 1.24 -3.78
N ALA A 126 5.42 2.16 -4.68
CA ALA A 126 6.33 2.69 -5.70
C ALA A 126 7.34 3.72 -5.15
N VAL A 127 7.15 4.23 -3.92
CA VAL A 127 8.05 5.26 -3.34
C VAL A 127 9.48 4.76 -3.13
N VAL A 128 9.69 3.44 -2.97
CA VAL A 128 11.02 2.85 -2.79
C VAL A 128 11.26 1.86 -3.92
N SER A 129 11.79 2.35 -5.03
CA SER A 129 12.12 1.53 -6.19
C SER A 129 13.34 2.08 -6.91
N LEU A 130 13.97 1.25 -7.74
CA LEU A 130 15.10 1.66 -8.58
C LEU A 130 14.70 2.76 -9.57
N ASN A 131 13.49 2.71 -10.10
CA ASN A 131 12.96 3.68 -11.06
C ASN A 131 12.82 5.09 -10.47
N GLN A 132 12.80 5.21 -9.14
CA GLN A 132 12.70 6.49 -8.45
C GLN A 132 14.06 7.06 -8.01
N THR A 133 15.19 6.41 -8.31
CA THR A 133 16.52 6.88 -7.88
C THR A 133 16.95 8.21 -8.47
N ALA A 134 16.42 8.61 -9.62
CA ALA A 134 16.63 9.93 -10.20
C ALA A 134 15.82 11.04 -9.49
N CYS A 135 14.76 10.67 -8.78
CA CYS A 135 13.80 11.55 -8.12
C CYS A 135 13.94 11.58 -6.61
N MET A 136 14.61 10.59 -6.02
CA MET A 136 14.67 10.40 -4.58
C MET A 136 16.05 10.03 -4.07
N SER A 137 16.39 10.56 -2.92
CA SER A 137 17.56 10.16 -2.12
C SER A 137 17.10 9.17 -1.05
N TYR A 138 17.82 8.05 -0.91
CA TYR A 138 17.53 6.99 0.04
C TYR A 138 18.63 6.81 1.07
N THR A 139 18.25 6.53 2.31
CA THR A 139 19.19 6.24 3.40
C THR A 139 18.65 5.10 4.26
N LEU A 140 19.41 4.00 4.36
CA LEU A 140 19.11 2.90 5.27
C LEU A 140 19.50 3.31 6.69
N GLN A 141 18.56 3.24 7.64
CA GLN A 141 18.88 3.44 9.04
C GLN A 141 19.76 2.31 9.56
N ARG A 142 20.54 2.63 10.60
CA ARG A 142 21.39 1.63 11.24
C ARG A 142 20.56 0.46 11.76
N ILE A 143 20.87 -0.74 11.25
CA ILE A 143 20.21 -1.98 11.66
C ILE A 143 20.68 -2.38 13.04
N ASN A 144 19.73 -2.74 13.90
CA ASN A 144 20.00 -3.24 15.23
C ASN A 144 20.38 -4.73 15.17
N LYS A 145 21.67 -5.04 15.23
CA LYS A 145 22.17 -6.44 15.17
C LYS A 145 21.69 -7.32 16.33
N LYS A 146 21.17 -6.73 17.41
CA LYS A 146 20.63 -7.48 18.56
C LYS A 146 19.18 -7.91 18.38
N ARG A 147 18.49 -7.30 17.40
CA ARG A 147 17.09 -7.58 17.05
C ARG A 147 16.97 -7.75 15.54
N PRO A 148 17.33 -8.92 15.02
CA PRO A 148 17.34 -9.18 13.58
C PRO A 148 15.94 -9.23 12.95
N ASP A 149 14.91 -9.32 13.76
CA ASP A 149 13.49 -9.31 13.45
C ASP A 149 12.88 -7.90 13.36
N GLU A 150 13.62 -6.85 13.80
CA GLU A 150 13.16 -5.49 13.61
C GLU A 150 13.16 -5.11 12.12
N PRO A 151 12.14 -4.36 11.65
CA PRO A 151 12.06 -3.95 10.25
C PRO A 151 13.26 -3.11 9.82
N TYR A 152 13.68 -3.27 8.57
CA TYR A 152 14.59 -2.33 7.96
C TYR A 152 13.87 -1.02 7.73
N VAL A 153 14.48 0.09 8.13
CA VAL A 153 13.88 1.41 7.94
C VAL A 153 14.67 2.17 6.87
N VAL A 154 14.02 2.44 5.75
CA VAL A 154 14.55 3.27 4.67
C VAL A 154 13.92 4.64 4.75
N ARG A 155 14.76 5.67 4.94
CA ARG A 155 14.35 7.07 4.81
C ARG A 155 14.49 7.50 3.36
N PHE A 156 13.56 8.30 2.89
CA PHE A 156 13.63 8.89 1.57
C PHE A 156 13.28 10.37 1.61
N SER A 157 13.78 11.10 0.63
CA SER A 157 13.38 12.49 0.35
C SER A 157 13.47 12.73 -1.16
N THR A 158 12.57 13.55 -1.67
CA THR A 158 12.60 13.95 -3.08
C THR A 158 13.84 14.80 -3.40
N VAL A 159 14.37 14.61 -4.61
CA VAL A 159 15.42 15.41 -5.23
C VAL A 159 14.87 15.94 -6.56
N LEU A 160 14.09 17.02 -6.44
CA LEU A 160 13.40 17.59 -7.60
C LEU A 160 14.25 18.65 -8.29
N THR A 161 14.25 18.60 -9.62
CA THR A 161 14.84 19.58 -10.52
C THR A 161 13.82 19.96 -11.58
N PRO A 162 13.96 21.11 -12.25
CA PRO A 162 13.06 21.46 -13.37
C PRO A 162 13.01 20.40 -14.47
N GLN A 163 14.05 19.58 -14.60
CA GLN A 163 14.19 18.58 -15.64
C GLN A 163 13.54 17.23 -15.30
N ASN A 164 13.41 16.87 -13.99
CA ASN A 164 12.90 15.56 -13.59
C ASN A 164 11.54 15.59 -12.90
N THR A 165 11.04 16.78 -12.52
CA THR A 165 9.82 16.87 -11.67
C THR A 165 8.61 16.21 -12.31
N GLU A 166 8.43 16.34 -13.63
CA GLU A 166 7.27 15.76 -14.33
C GLU A 166 7.31 14.23 -14.37
N ASP A 167 8.51 13.64 -14.35
CA ASP A 167 8.72 12.18 -14.39
C ASP A 167 8.70 11.54 -13.00
N CYS A 168 8.69 12.35 -11.93
CA CYS A 168 8.77 11.86 -10.56
C CYS A 168 7.39 11.48 -10.00
N LEU A 169 7.34 10.35 -9.27
CA LEU A 169 6.13 9.92 -8.55
C LEU A 169 5.63 10.99 -7.57
N LEU A 170 6.55 11.64 -6.85
CA LEU A 170 6.25 12.74 -5.94
C LEU A 170 6.81 14.04 -6.54
N GLN A 171 5.92 14.92 -6.97
CA GLN A 171 6.25 16.19 -7.64
C GLN A 171 6.40 17.37 -6.67
N GLU A 172 6.32 17.12 -5.36
CA GLU A 172 6.49 18.09 -4.29
C GLU A 172 7.66 17.69 -3.39
N ASN A 173 8.27 18.67 -2.72
CA ASN A 173 9.34 18.42 -1.75
C ASN A 173 8.81 17.56 -0.59
N SER A 174 8.97 16.26 -0.72
CA SER A 174 8.43 15.27 0.21
C SER A 174 9.56 14.52 0.89
N LYS A 175 9.28 14.01 2.08
CA LYS A 175 10.17 13.11 2.82
C LYS A 175 9.37 12.06 3.56
N GLY A 176 9.98 10.93 3.81
CA GLY A 176 9.29 9.87 4.54
C GLY A 176 10.22 8.74 4.94
N ARG A 177 9.59 7.67 5.37
CA ARG A 177 10.26 6.41 5.70
C ARG A 177 9.34 5.24 5.43
N VAL A 178 9.93 4.14 5.02
CA VAL A 178 9.26 2.85 4.89
C VAL A 178 9.89 1.84 5.84
N PHE A 179 9.04 0.94 6.32
CA PHE A 179 9.42 -0.15 7.18
C PHE A 179 9.28 -1.45 6.39
N ILE A 180 10.36 -2.19 6.26
CA ILE A 180 10.46 -3.38 5.43
C ILE A 180 10.68 -4.57 6.35
N ASP A 181 9.80 -5.56 6.28
CA ASP A 181 9.94 -6.81 7.02
C ASP A 181 11.18 -7.60 6.56
N PRO A 182 12.09 -7.99 7.48
CA PRO A 182 13.32 -8.67 7.10
C PRO A 182 13.13 -10.05 6.47
N ALA A 183 12.03 -10.74 6.81
CA ALA A 183 11.77 -12.09 6.36
C ALA A 183 11.17 -12.13 4.95
N SER A 184 10.17 -11.30 4.70
CA SER A 184 9.48 -11.24 3.41
C SER A 184 10.07 -10.21 2.45
N MET A 185 10.85 -9.25 2.96
CA MET A 185 11.33 -8.06 2.22
C MET A 185 10.19 -7.23 1.63
N GLN A 186 9.02 -7.24 2.27
CA GLN A 186 7.86 -6.45 1.87
C GLN A 186 7.75 -5.20 2.73
N ILE A 187 7.21 -4.12 2.15
CA ILE A 187 6.87 -2.91 2.90
C ILE A 187 5.66 -3.22 3.78
N THR A 188 5.79 -2.99 5.09
CA THR A 188 4.72 -3.18 6.07
C THR A 188 4.08 -1.88 6.50
N HIS A 189 4.85 -0.77 6.42
CA HIS A 189 4.39 0.55 6.81
C HIS A 189 5.11 1.63 6.01
N LEU A 190 4.38 2.65 5.61
CA LEU A 190 4.87 3.84 4.94
C LEU A 190 4.45 5.09 5.72
N GLU A 191 5.37 6.02 5.90
CA GLU A 191 5.09 7.37 6.35
C GLU A 191 5.62 8.36 5.31
N LEU A 192 4.79 9.30 4.89
CA LEU A 192 5.12 10.35 3.93
C LEU A 192 4.67 11.71 4.48
N THR A 193 5.56 12.68 4.45
CA THR A 193 5.26 14.07 4.77
C THR A 193 5.55 14.93 3.55
N THR A 194 4.55 15.69 3.12
CA THR A 194 4.63 16.63 2.00
C THR A 194 4.30 18.03 2.53
N PRO A 195 5.13 19.06 2.29
CA PRO A 195 4.77 20.45 2.53
C PRO A 195 3.59 20.81 1.64
N HIS A 196 2.68 21.60 2.18
CA HIS A 196 1.49 22.03 1.47
C HIS A 196 1.36 23.56 1.54
N HIS A 197 1.34 24.21 0.39
CA HIS A 197 1.13 25.65 0.32
C HIS A 197 -0.35 25.95 0.13
N VAL A 198 -0.97 26.60 1.12
CA VAL A 198 -2.34 27.11 0.99
C VAL A 198 -2.27 28.56 0.54
N ILE A 199 -2.70 28.81 -0.68
CA ILE A 199 -2.90 30.19 -1.18
C ILE A 199 -4.29 30.61 -0.75
N ILE A 200 -4.39 31.61 0.12
CA ILE A 200 -5.66 32.26 0.47
C ILE A 200 -5.90 33.37 -0.54
N PRO A 201 -6.84 33.22 -1.50
CA PRO A 201 -6.98 34.14 -2.64
C PRO A 201 -7.44 35.57 -2.25
N ALA A 202 -7.97 35.76 -1.05
CA ALA A 202 -8.71 36.96 -0.73
C ALA A 202 -7.93 38.04 0.02
N ILE A 203 -6.68 37.78 0.47
CA ILE A 203 -5.96 38.74 1.31
C ILE A 203 -4.50 38.81 0.85
N SER A 204 -4.23 39.72 -0.07
CA SER A 204 -2.92 39.92 -0.72
C SER A 204 -1.77 40.35 0.19
N TYR A 205 -1.99 40.49 1.49
CA TYR A 205 -0.98 40.96 2.46
C TYR A 205 -0.60 39.93 3.53
N VAL A 206 -1.13 38.72 3.45
CA VAL A 206 -0.81 37.66 4.41
C VAL A 206 0.21 36.72 3.78
N ALA A 207 1.27 36.41 4.51
CA ALA A 207 2.25 35.40 4.10
C ALA A 207 1.55 34.07 3.76
N PRO A 208 2.01 33.34 2.74
CA PRO A 208 1.40 32.05 2.36
C PRO A 208 1.41 31.14 3.59
N VAL A 209 0.25 30.59 3.89
CA VAL A 209 0.12 29.59 4.96
C VAL A 209 0.82 28.33 4.49
N ILE A 210 1.83 27.89 5.22
CA ILE A 210 2.52 26.64 4.95
C ILE A 210 1.82 25.56 5.75
N GLY A 211 1.14 24.69 5.05
CA GLY A 211 0.54 23.49 5.63
C GLY A 211 1.47 22.29 5.54
N LYS A 212 1.01 21.17 6.09
CA LYS A 212 1.71 19.89 6.10
C LYS A 212 0.70 18.78 5.85
N ARG A 213 1.00 17.93 4.89
CA ARG A 213 0.26 16.68 4.64
C ARG A 213 1.09 15.51 5.14
N GLU A 214 0.53 14.72 6.01
CA GLU A 214 1.11 13.48 6.51
C GLU A 214 0.24 12.32 6.05
N LEU A 215 0.82 11.40 5.31
CA LEU A 215 0.18 10.17 4.83
C LEU A 215 0.86 8.99 5.51
N THR A 216 0.06 8.05 6.01
CA THR A 216 0.54 6.75 6.48
C THR A 216 -0.24 5.64 5.78
N VAL A 217 0.45 4.57 5.42
CA VAL A 217 -0.15 3.36 4.86
C VAL A 217 0.39 2.15 5.59
N ASP A 218 -0.50 1.34 6.15
CA ASP A 218 -0.19 0.04 6.72
C ASP A 218 -0.54 -1.05 5.72
N TYR A 219 0.37 -1.98 5.48
CA TYR A 219 0.18 -3.12 4.60
C TYR A 219 0.10 -4.42 5.40
N ALA A 220 -0.72 -5.33 4.93
CA ALA A 220 -0.86 -6.67 5.51
C ALA A 220 -0.87 -7.74 4.41
N PRO A 221 -0.37 -8.96 4.70
CA PRO A 221 -0.41 -10.05 3.74
C PRO A 221 -1.86 -10.54 3.54
N VAL A 222 -2.25 -10.69 2.28
CA VAL A 222 -3.57 -11.17 1.85
C VAL A 222 -3.38 -12.31 0.86
N LEU A 223 -4.02 -13.45 1.10
CA LEU A 223 -4.00 -14.58 0.19
C LEU A 223 -5.07 -14.42 -0.89
N LEU A 224 -4.66 -14.29 -2.15
CA LEU A 224 -5.53 -14.11 -3.31
C LEU A 224 -5.21 -15.16 -4.39
N GLY A 225 -6.12 -16.10 -4.60
CA GLY A 225 -5.94 -17.13 -5.62
C GLY A 225 -4.74 -18.06 -5.38
N GLY A 226 -4.35 -18.30 -4.13
CA GLY A 226 -3.21 -19.14 -3.76
C GLY A 226 -1.86 -18.42 -3.67
N GLU A 227 -1.82 -17.12 -3.95
CA GLU A 227 -0.63 -16.27 -3.88
C GLU A 227 -0.83 -15.15 -2.84
N THR A 228 0.23 -14.79 -2.12
CA THR A 228 0.16 -13.76 -1.06
C THR A 228 0.62 -12.41 -1.62
N PHE A 229 -0.23 -11.39 -1.47
CA PHE A 229 0.04 -9.99 -1.80
C PHE A 229 0.00 -9.13 -0.55
N TRP A 230 0.83 -8.11 -0.47
CA TRP A 230 0.80 -7.12 0.59
C TRP A 230 -0.10 -5.97 0.18
N MET A 231 -1.30 -5.96 0.78
CA MET A 231 -2.38 -5.03 0.46
C MET A 231 -2.53 -3.99 1.56
N PRO A 232 -2.95 -2.76 1.26
CA PRO A 232 -3.27 -1.77 2.29
C PRO A 232 -4.31 -2.30 3.28
N SER A 233 -4.04 -2.19 4.56
CA SER A 233 -5.00 -2.49 5.63
C SER A 233 -5.57 -1.21 6.23
N THR A 234 -4.76 -0.14 6.25
CA THR A 234 -5.16 1.19 6.69
C THR A 234 -4.43 2.24 5.86
N ILE A 235 -5.15 3.27 5.44
CA ILE A 235 -4.58 4.49 4.88
C ILE A 235 -5.07 5.64 5.75
N SER A 236 -4.15 6.47 6.27
CA SER A 236 -4.49 7.67 7.04
C SER A 236 -3.80 8.88 6.44
N MET A 237 -4.52 9.98 6.36
CA MET A 237 -3.97 11.27 5.96
C MET A 237 -4.34 12.31 7.00
N HIS A 238 -3.36 13.13 7.35
CA HIS A 238 -3.52 14.30 8.20
C HIS A 238 -2.98 15.50 7.45
N ASN A 239 -3.85 16.45 7.16
CA ASN A 239 -3.49 17.71 6.50
C ASN A 239 -3.72 18.85 7.48
N THR A 240 -2.66 19.55 7.88
CA THR A 240 -2.72 20.71 8.77
C THR A 240 -2.38 21.98 8.04
N ASN A 241 -3.14 23.04 8.29
CA ASN A 241 -2.79 24.40 7.90
C ASN A 241 -2.33 25.13 9.14
N ASP A 242 -1.08 25.59 9.12
CA ASP A 242 -0.53 26.43 10.17
C ASP A 242 -0.47 27.86 9.66
N SER A 243 -1.37 28.71 10.15
CA SER A 243 -1.40 30.12 9.79
C SER A 243 -0.63 31.02 10.77
N GLY A 244 0.03 30.43 11.76
CA GLY A 244 0.84 31.16 12.76
C GLY A 244 0.08 32.15 13.65
N THR A 245 -1.10 32.57 13.26
CA THR A 245 -1.90 33.60 13.94
C THR A 245 -3.39 33.29 14.04
N PHE A 246 -3.90 32.36 13.25
CA PHE A 246 -5.33 32.04 13.19
C PHE A 246 -5.55 30.54 13.22
N HIS A 247 -6.68 30.14 13.76
CA HIS A 247 -7.19 28.77 13.94
C HIS A 247 -6.54 27.69 13.09
N MET A 248 -5.91 26.73 13.76
CA MET A 248 -5.39 25.53 13.13
C MET A 248 -6.58 24.66 12.68
N THR A 249 -6.78 24.56 11.38
CA THR A 249 -7.71 23.62 10.80
C THR A 249 -6.93 22.38 10.38
N ALA A 250 -7.39 21.22 10.81
CA ALA A 250 -6.85 19.94 10.39
C ALA A 250 -7.90 19.14 9.62
N TRP A 251 -7.47 18.53 8.52
CA TRP A 251 -8.26 17.55 7.78
C TRP A 251 -7.71 16.17 8.06
N LEU A 252 -8.58 15.28 8.49
CA LEU A 252 -8.27 13.92 8.83
C LEU A 252 -9.03 12.98 7.88
N PHE A 253 -8.32 12.01 7.34
CA PHE A 253 -8.88 10.93 6.55
C PHE A 253 -8.30 9.63 7.06
N ARG A 254 -9.17 8.63 7.29
CA ARG A 254 -8.75 7.28 7.64
C ARG A 254 -9.63 6.26 6.93
N ALA A 255 -9.03 5.47 6.06
CA ALA A 255 -9.66 4.33 5.41
C ALA A 255 -9.12 3.03 6.01
N THR A 256 -10.00 2.07 6.26
CA THR A 256 -9.65 0.71 6.69
C THR A 256 -10.19 -0.27 5.67
N TYR A 257 -9.35 -1.23 5.25
CA TYR A 257 -9.69 -2.23 4.25
C TYR A 257 -9.67 -3.61 4.88
N ARG A 258 -10.74 -4.39 4.65
CA ARG A 258 -10.89 -5.74 5.21
C ARG A 258 -11.55 -6.67 4.21
N ASN A 259 -11.47 -7.98 4.47
CA ASN A 259 -12.19 -8.99 3.70
C ASN A 259 -11.87 -8.93 2.21
N TYR A 260 -10.58 -8.98 1.88
CA TYR A 260 -10.13 -9.02 0.49
C TYR A 260 -10.53 -10.32 -0.20
N HIS A 261 -11.12 -10.19 -1.37
CA HIS A 261 -11.52 -11.31 -2.23
C HIS A 261 -11.06 -11.07 -3.66
N LYS A 262 -10.59 -12.14 -4.31
CA LYS A 262 -10.34 -12.15 -5.74
C LYS A 262 -11.69 -12.03 -6.48
N MET A 263 -11.76 -11.17 -7.48
CA MET A 263 -12.92 -11.10 -8.37
C MET A 263 -12.90 -12.27 -9.34
N GLU A 264 -13.96 -13.08 -9.33
CA GLU A 264 -14.16 -14.14 -10.29
C GLU A 264 -15.26 -13.70 -11.28
N VAL A 265 -14.93 -13.65 -12.56
CA VAL A 265 -15.91 -13.40 -13.61
C VAL A 265 -16.42 -14.73 -14.10
N THR A 266 -17.64 -15.11 -13.68
CA THR A 266 -18.32 -16.29 -14.22
C THR A 266 -19.17 -15.83 -15.41
N THR A 267 -18.70 -16.02 -16.62
CA THR A 267 -19.51 -15.86 -17.83
C THR A 267 -20.40 -17.08 -18.00
N ARG A 268 -21.70 -16.93 -17.74
CA ARG A 268 -22.69 -17.93 -18.10
C ARG A 268 -23.23 -17.57 -19.48
N ILE A 269 -22.87 -18.35 -20.48
CA ILE A 269 -23.54 -18.31 -21.79
C ILE A 269 -24.95 -18.85 -21.56
N LEU A 270 -25.94 -17.97 -21.55
CA LEU A 270 -27.33 -18.42 -21.62
C LEU A 270 -27.52 -19.00 -23.02
N PRO A 271 -27.97 -20.26 -23.15
CA PRO A 271 -28.36 -20.79 -24.46
C PRO A 271 -29.41 -19.83 -25.02
N GLY A 272 -29.19 -19.34 -26.24
CA GLY A 272 -30.15 -18.49 -26.93
C GLY A 272 -31.48 -19.24 -26.99
N GLY A 273 -32.47 -18.70 -26.30
CA GLY A 273 -33.85 -19.18 -26.48
C GLY A 273 -34.24 -18.87 -27.93
N ASP A 274 -34.59 -19.89 -28.69
CA ASP A 274 -35.17 -19.73 -30.00
C ASP A 274 -36.36 -18.76 -29.91
N ALA A 275 -36.21 -17.59 -30.50
CA ALA A 275 -37.28 -16.65 -30.64
C ALA A 275 -38.33 -17.31 -31.53
N PRO A 276 -39.61 -17.37 -31.15
CA PRO A 276 -40.64 -17.90 -32.03
C PRO A 276 -40.72 -17.01 -33.27
N VAL A 277 -40.49 -17.65 -34.42
CA VAL A 277 -40.72 -17.02 -35.74
C VAL A 277 -42.23 -16.80 -35.82
N GLN A 278 -42.67 -15.54 -35.87
CA GLN A 278 -44.02 -15.13 -36.31
C GLN A 278 -44.03 -14.83 -37.78
#